data_903f5bcf2450a1c76bdefe40f0183cf4
#
_entry.id   903f5bcf2450a1c76bdefe40f0183cf4
#
_cell.length_a   1.000
_cell.length_b   1.000
_cell.length_c   1.000
_cell.angle_alpha   90.00
_cell.angle_beta   90.00
_cell.angle_gamma   90.00
#
_symmetry.space_group_name_H-M   'P 1'
#
loop_
_entity.id
_entity.type
_entity.pdbx_description
1 polymer ?
#
loop_
_entity_poly.entity_id
_entity_poly.type
_entity_poly.pdbx_seq_one_letter_code
_entity_poly.pdbx_strand_id
1 'polypeptide(L)'
;MNPLTGLAPHSNTGSLAWRFFTVPGSAEGPFEHPELEWAAKTWSRDSQWGALGGTAWDSFAYDPELELLYVGTGNGSPWPRYVRSPGGGDNLFLASILAIDINTGRLKWHYQTVPGENWDFTATQTMTLANIEFDGKPRKVLMQAPKNGFFYVLDRATGELLAADKIATANWASHVDMKTGRPVETGLADYEKEPRLVYPSAAGAHNWQPQAWHPGTKLMYVPIMEAGWSHLNSSTIATWFLSGSGRTPEDLRAGQDDLPPSFHGFLVAWDPVQRARSWHVPLGPGIWNGGVLATAGDLVIQGTGSGYLNVYHATSGVRLKSLHIGTGIIAAPMSYAVDGEQFIAVMAGWGGGSMSTMEEDTAAQDFVNDGRILAFKLGGGPVQLPPPAPNPDEFEQPPFIEASADTLKRGGELYQLRCGSCHGSYGMRGILPDLRRLSPARHTIFNQIVLDGVFSEKGMASFRDELTRADVAAIQAYLANEGRK
;
A
#
# COMPACT_ATOMS: atom_id res chain seq x y z
N MET A 1 11.61 6.80 17.08
CA MET A 1 11.19 7.68 15.96
C MET A 1 10.07 8.56 16.47
N ASN A 2 10.15 9.87 16.27
CA ASN A 2 9.04 10.74 16.64
C ASN A 2 7.78 10.34 15.88
N PRO A 3 6.60 10.28 16.53
CA PRO A 3 5.34 10.05 15.83
C PRO A 3 5.19 11.13 14.76
N LEU A 4 4.79 10.71 13.55
CA LEU A 4 4.63 11.61 12.44
C LEU A 4 3.48 12.57 12.70
N THR A 5 3.77 13.84 12.57
CA THR A 5 2.89 14.94 12.91
C THR A 5 2.36 15.57 11.62
N GLY A 6 1.07 15.92 11.58
CA GLY A 6 0.59 16.90 10.62
C GLY A 6 1.18 18.26 11.00
N LEU A 7 2.08 18.80 10.16
CA LEU A 7 2.66 20.13 10.34
C LEU A 7 2.00 21.09 9.34
N ALA A 8 1.51 22.23 9.85
CA ALA A 8 1.02 23.30 9.00
C ALA A 8 1.87 24.57 9.21
N PRO A 9 2.83 24.84 8.33
CA PRO A 9 3.57 26.10 8.37
C PRO A 9 2.75 27.25 7.79
N HIS A 10 2.93 28.45 8.31
CA HIS A 10 2.42 29.67 7.72
C HIS A 10 3.03 29.88 6.33
N SER A 11 2.19 30.08 5.30
CA SER A 11 2.63 30.20 3.90
C SER A 11 3.62 31.35 3.65
N ASN A 12 3.51 32.44 4.41
CA ASN A 12 4.34 33.64 4.23
C ASN A 12 5.66 33.58 5.01
N THR A 13 5.75 32.84 6.10
CA THR A 13 6.89 32.88 7.03
C THR A 13 7.56 31.54 7.21
N GLY A 14 6.91 30.43 6.83
CA GLY A 14 7.37 29.07 7.13
C GLY A 14 7.33 28.71 8.64
N SER A 15 6.82 29.59 9.49
CA SER A 15 6.69 29.30 10.92
C SER A 15 5.60 28.27 11.17
N LEU A 16 5.79 27.42 12.18
CA LEU A 16 4.79 26.42 12.57
C LEU A 16 3.53 27.12 13.06
N ALA A 17 2.38 26.89 12.35
CA ALA A 17 1.09 27.40 12.80
C ALA A 17 0.46 26.47 13.85
N TRP A 18 0.44 25.19 13.58
CA TRP A 18 -0.04 24.16 14.49
C TRP A 18 0.55 22.79 14.13
N ARG A 19 0.44 21.86 15.06
CA ARG A 19 0.82 20.46 14.91
C ARG A 19 -0.26 19.57 15.50
N PHE A 20 -0.55 18.45 14.87
CA PHE A 20 -1.48 17.44 15.36
C PHE A 20 -0.78 16.08 15.39
N PHE A 21 -0.69 15.45 16.57
CA PHE A 21 -0.19 14.09 16.71
C PHE A 21 -1.32 13.09 16.48
N THR A 22 -1.07 12.06 15.67
CA THR A 22 -2.06 11.04 15.30
C THR A 22 -2.19 9.91 16.31
N VAL A 23 -1.25 9.80 17.25
CA VAL A 23 -1.24 8.82 18.34
C VAL A 23 -0.73 9.47 19.63
N PRO A 24 -1.19 9.03 20.81
CA PRO A 24 -0.92 9.72 22.06
C PRO A 24 0.54 9.66 22.56
N GLY A 25 1.31 8.64 22.18
CA GLY A 25 2.72 8.50 22.57
C GLY A 25 2.98 8.10 24.02
N SER A 26 2.02 8.23 24.92
CA SER A 26 2.10 7.78 26.32
C SER A 26 0.70 7.54 26.91
N ALA A 27 0.64 6.83 28.05
CA ALA A 27 -0.61 6.60 28.76
C ALA A 27 -1.06 7.83 29.58
N GLU A 28 -0.17 8.68 30.05
CA GLU A 28 -0.42 9.69 31.09
C GLU A 28 0.01 11.12 30.69
N GLY A 29 0.44 11.30 29.45
CA GLY A 29 0.89 12.61 28.95
C GLY A 29 2.34 12.96 29.37
N PRO A 30 2.73 14.23 29.30
CA PRO A 30 1.89 15.36 28.88
C PRO A 30 1.44 15.26 27.41
N PHE A 31 0.20 15.69 27.14
CA PHE A 31 -0.35 15.71 25.79
C PHE A 31 -0.28 17.11 25.19
N GLU A 32 0.11 17.22 23.93
CA GLU A 32 0.22 18.51 23.24
C GLU A 32 -1.16 19.11 22.92
N HIS A 33 -2.14 18.26 22.71
CA HIS A 33 -3.53 18.68 22.49
C HIS A 33 -4.52 17.70 23.17
N PRO A 34 -5.70 18.20 23.61
CA PRO A 34 -6.61 17.43 24.48
C PRO A 34 -7.24 16.20 23.81
N GLU A 35 -7.26 16.13 22.49
CA GLU A 35 -7.73 14.95 21.76
C GLU A 35 -6.90 13.71 22.08
N LEU A 36 -5.63 13.88 22.37
CA LEU A 36 -4.75 12.77 22.76
C LEU A 36 -5.05 12.24 24.16
N GLU A 37 -5.59 13.08 25.08
CA GLU A 37 -5.95 12.63 26.42
C GLU A 37 -7.03 11.55 26.39
N TRP A 38 -8.07 11.75 25.56
CA TRP A 38 -9.11 10.73 25.44
C TRP A 38 -8.72 9.61 24.48
N ALA A 39 -7.91 9.89 23.45
CA ALA A 39 -7.34 8.84 22.60
C ALA A 39 -6.48 7.85 23.41
N ALA A 40 -5.66 8.33 24.37
CA ALA A 40 -4.86 7.49 25.23
C ALA A 40 -5.69 6.45 26.03
N LYS A 41 -6.93 6.79 26.39
CA LYS A 41 -7.85 5.89 27.10
C LYS A 41 -8.32 4.70 26.24
N THR A 42 -8.11 4.76 24.91
CA THR A 42 -8.42 3.67 23.97
C THR A 42 -7.26 2.73 23.73
N TRP A 43 -6.14 2.93 24.43
CA TRP A 43 -4.96 2.10 24.41
C TRP A 43 -4.79 1.37 25.73
N SER A 44 -4.24 0.16 25.69
CA SER A 44 -3.85 -0.53 26.90
C SER A 44 -2.72 0.23 27.62
N ARG A 45 -2.72 0.23 28.96
CA ARG A 45 -1.61 0.80 29.75
C ARG A 45 -0.27 0.13 29.42
N ASP A 46 -0.31 -1.17 29.09
CA ASP A 46 0.87 -1.98 28.77
C ASP A 46 1.24 -1.90 27.26
N SER A 47 0.70 -0.91 26.54
CA SER A 47 1.02 -0.68 25.12
C SER A 47 2.51 -0.37 24.94
N GLN A 48 3.03 -0.71 23.76
CA GLN A 48 4.41 -0.39 23.38
C GLN A 48 4.51 1.08 22.93
N TRP A 49 4.45 2.01 23.87
CA TRP A 49 4.33 3.45 23.66
C TRP A 49 5.43 4.11 22.80
N GLY A 50 6.50 3.42 22.46
CA GLY A 50 7.59 3.95 21.63
C GLY A 50 7.46 3.70 20.11
N ALA A 51 6.48 2.89 19.65
CA ALA A 51 6.39 2.44 18.26
C ALA A 51 4.96 2.22 17.81
N LEU A 52 4.09 3.22 17.99
CA LEU A 52 2.64 3.03 17.89
C LEU A 52 2.06 3.04 16.45
N GLY A 53 2.76 3.58 15.46
CA GLY A 53 2.23 3.74 14.09
C GLY A 53 1.39 5.01 13.92
N GLY A 54 0.31 4.93 13.14
CA GLY A 54 -0.60 6.06 12.90
C GLY A 54 -0.07 7.10 11.90
N THR A 55 0.86 6.74 11.05
CA THR A 55 1.51 7.61 10.05
C THR A 55 0.50 8.12 9.01
N ALA A 56 0.46 9.42 8.78
CA ALA A 56 -0.26 10.05 7.67
C ALA A 56 0.67 10.10 6.44
N TRP A 57 0.71 9.04 5.64
CA TRP A 57 1.76 8.84 4.64
C TRP A 57 1.30 8.99 3.18
N ASP A 58 0.00 9.19 2.96
CA ASP A 58 -0.59 9.40 1.63
C ASP A 58 -1.25 10.78 1.54
N SER A 59 -2.17 10.95 0.62
CA SER A 59 -2.78 12.23 0.28
C SER A 59 -3.75 12.77 1.32
N PHE A 60 -3.89 14.08 1.36
CA PHE A 60 -4.87 14.81 2.15
C PHE A 60 -5.94 15.41 1.25
N ALA A 61 -7.13 15.67 1.79
CA ALA A 61 -8.15 16.42 1.09
C ALA A 61 -8.52 17.69 1.87
N TYR A 62 -8.65 18.82 1.18
CA TYR A 62 -9.05 20.08 1.79
C TYR A 62 -10.42 20.55 1.25
N ASP A 63 -11.31 20.89 2.17
CA ASP A 63 -12.60 21.53 1.86
C ASP A 63 -12.54 23.02 2.17
N PRO A 64 -12.46 23.91 1.16
CA PRO A 64 -12.41 25.34 1.38
C PRO A 64 -13.72 25.93 1.89
N GLU A 65 -14.85 25.24 1.71
CA GLU A 65 -16.16 25.71 2.18
C GLU A 65 -16.36 25.45 3.67
N LEU A 66 -15.85 24.33 4.16
CA LEU A 66 -15.92 23.94 5.57
C LEU A 66 -14.66 24.31 6.35
N GLU A 67 -13.61 24.75 5.67
CA GLU A 67 -12.26 25.01 6.22
C GLU A 67 -11.70 23.79 6.96
N LEU A 68 -11.98 22.57 6.43
CA LEU A 68 -11.54 21.30 7.00
C LEU A 68 -10.46 20.65 6.14
N LEU A 69 -9.40 20.21 6.81
CA LEU A 69 -8.40 19.31 6.26
C LEU A 69 -8.71 17.87 6.69
N TYR A 70 -8.92 17.00 5.72
CA TYR A 70 -9.11 15.58 5.99
C TYR A 70 -7.79 14.85 5.85
N VAL A 71 -7.43 14.10 6.89
CA VAL A 71 -6.17 13.37 7.01
C VAL A 71 -6.47 11.90 7.31
N GLY A 72 -5.97 11.01 6.48
CA GLY A 72 -6.02 9.59 6.74
C GLY A 72 -4.84 9.13 7.58
N THR A 73 -5.06 8.26 8.54
CA THR A 73 -4.00 7.70 9.39
C THR A 73 -3.72 6.24 9.10
N GLY A 74 -2.50 5.83 9.36
CA GLY A 74 -1.96 4.52 9.08
C GLY A 74 -2.28 3.48 10.15
N ASN A 75 -1.72 2.30 9.90
CA ASN A 75 -1.78 1.12 10.75
C ASN A 75 -0.99 1.28 12.06
N GLY A 76 -1.16 0.30 12.93
CA GLY A 76 -0.36 0.14 14.13
C GLY A 76 1.02 -0.48 13.87
N SER A 77 1.97 -0.21 14.74
CA SER A 77 3.31 -0.83 14.73
C SER A 77 3.67 -1.27 16.16
N PRO A 78 3.99 -2.57 16.38
CA PRO A 78 3.87 -3.68 15.43
C PRO A 78 2.42 -3.96 15.00
N TRP A 79 2.23 -4.70 13.90
CA TRP A 79 0.88 -5.01 13.38
C TRP A 79 0.02 -5.78 14.37
N PRO A 80 0.50 -6.88 15.00
CA PRO A 80 -0.31 -7.63 15.93
C PRO A 80 -0.75 -6.77 17.11
N ARG A 81 -2.07 -6.53 17.21
CA ARG A 81 -2.67 -5.77 18.33
C ARG A 81 -2.39 -6.40 19.69
N TYR A 82 -2.24 -7.73 19.73
CA TYR A 82 -1.92 -8.50 20.94
C TYR A 82 -0.54 -8.17 21.52
N VAL A 83 0.38 -7.75 20.65
CA VAL A 83 1.74 -7.32 21.02
C VAL A 83 1.76 -5.81 21.30
N ARG A 84 1.13 -5.02 20.44
CA ARG A 84 1.15 -3.56 20.50
C ARG A 84 0.34 -3.02 21.68
N SER A 85 -0.84 -3.56 21.91
CA SER A 85 -1.79 -3.13 22.93
C SER A 85 -2.47 -4.35 23.57
N PRO A 86 -1.75 -5.11 24.43
CA PRO A 86 -2.19 -6.43 24.89
C PRO A 86 -3.49 -6.41 25.71
N GLY A 87 -3.85 -5.28 26.29
CA GLY A 87 -5.16 -5.05 26.93
C GLY A 87 -6.29 -4.69 25.94
N GLY A 88 -6.02 -4.65 24.63
CA GLY A 88 -7.00 -4.31 23.61
C GLY A 88 -7.24 -2.81 23.48
N GLY A 89 -8.48 -2.45 23.06
CA GLY A 89 -8.94 -1.09 22.82
C GLY A 89 -8.86 -0.68 21.35
N ASP A 90 -9.50 0.44 21.03
CA ASP A 90 -9.63 0.92 19.66
C ASP A 90 -8.33 1.49 19.07
N ASN A 91 -7.38 1.86 19.92
CA ASN A 91 -6.10 2.44 19.55
C ASN A 91 -6.20 3.69 18.68
N LEU A 92 -6.97 4.68 19.13
CA LEU A 92 -7.14 5.95 18.40
C LEU A 92 -5.81 6.72 18.31
N PHE A 93 -5.48 7.27 17.10
CA PHE A 93 -6.29 7.29 15.88
C PHE A 93 -5.68 6.41 14.78
N LEU A 94 -5.45 5.13 15.02
CA LEU A 94 -5.01 4.23 13.95
C LEU A 94 -6.14 4.03 12.93
N ALA A 95 -5.79 3.84 11.64
CA ALA A 95 -6.71 3.53 10.55
C ALA A 95 -7.97 4.41 10.56
N SER A 96 -7.79 5.72 10.70
CA SER A 96 -8.86 6.70 10.89
C SER A 96 -8.82 7.79 9.82
N ILE A 97 -9.98 8.38 9.56
CA ILE A 97 -10.14 9.64 8.84
C ILE A 97 -10.35 10.73 9.88
N LEU A 98 -9.51 11.75 9.87
CA LEU A 98 -9.55 12.90 10.78
C LEU A 98 -9.98 14.13 10.01
N ALA A 99 -10.96 14.88 10.50
CA ALA A 99 -11.30 16.21 10.00
C ALA A 99 -10.74 17.27 10.94
N ILE A 100 -9.75 18.01 10.49
CA ILE A 100 -9.00 19.00 11.25
C ILE A 100 -9.36 20.40 10.75
N ASP A 101 -9.73 21.27 11.65
CA ASP A 101 -9.90 22.70 11.37
C ASP A 101 -8.55 23.29 10.95
N ILE A 102 -8.47 23.81 9.73
CA ILE A 102 -7.21 24.27 9.14
C ILE A 102 -6.62 25.49 9.86
N ASN A 103 -7.45 26.30 10.49
CA ASN A 103 -7.03 27.53 11.16
C ASN A 103 -6.45 27.25 12.56
N THR A 104 -6.96 26.23 13.24
CA THR A 104 -6.64 25.97 14.63
C THR A 104 -5.88 24.67 14.88
N GLY A 105 -5.84 23.77 13.88
CA GLY A 105 -5.26 22.44 14.04
C GLY A 105 -6.06 21.52 14.97
N ARG A 106 -7.33 21.88 15.28
CA ARG A 106 -8.16 21.11 16.21
C ARG A 106 -9.06 20.11 15.47
N LEU A 107 -9.19 18.91 16.02
CA LEU A 107 -10.07 17.86 15.52
C LEU A 107 -11.54 18.29 15.65
N LYS A 108 -12.28 18.24 14.54
CA LYS A 108 -13.74 18.44 14.53
C LYS A 108 -14.48 17.12 14.67
N TRP A 109 -14.06 16.11 13.92
CA TRP A 109 -14.57 14.75 13.98
C TRP A 109 -13.53 13.74 13.51
N HIS A 110 -13.73 12.49 13.85
CA HIS A 110 -12.99 11.37 13.29
C HIS A 110 -13.91 10.21 12.96
N TYR A 111 -13.50 9.38 12.01
CA TYR A 111 -14.13 8.10 11.72
C TYR A 111 -13.04 7.02 11.64
N GLN A 112 -13.12 6.00 12.48
CA GLN A 112 -12.15 4.92 12.51
C GLN A 112 -12.64 3.75 11.67
N THR A 113 -11.94 3.45 10.56
CA THR A 113 -12.33 2.39 9.63
C THR A 113 -11.99 1.00 10.14
N VAL A 114 -10.99 0.87 11.04
CA VAL A 114 -10.54 -0.39 11.64
C VAL A 114 -10.18 -0.17 13.11
N PRO A 115 -11.17 -0.21 14.04
CA PRO A 115 -10.89 -0.16 15.47
C PRO A 115 -10.01 -1.33 15.93
N GLY A 116 -8.95 -1.05 16.72
CA GLY A 116 -8.01 -2.07 17.14
C GLY A 116 -7.27 -2.74 15.98
N GLU A 117 -6.88 -1.95 14.98
CA GLU A 117 -6.23 -2.37 13.75
C GLU A 117 -5.17 -3.47 13.99
N ASN A 118 -5.11 -4.50 13.14
CA ASN A 118 -4.35 -5.72 13.35
C ASN A 118 -3.68 -6.30 12.06
N TRP A 119 -3.95 -5.73 10.88
CA TRP A 119 -3.66 -6.35 9.58
C TRP A 119 -2.84 -5.47 8.63
N ASP A 120 -2.25 -4.38 9.12
CA ASP A 120 -1.64 -3.31 8.32
C ASP A 120 -2.68 -2.52 7.50
N PHE A 121 -3.92 -2.48 7.94
CA PHE A 121 -4.94 -1.67 7.27
C PHE A 121 -4.80 -0.20 7.64
N THR A 122 -4.89 0.64 6.62
CA THR A 122 -4.74 2.09 6.76
C THR A 122 -5.96 2.80 6.16
N ALA A 123 -6.24 4.02 6.61
CA ALA A 123 -7.21 4.92 6.01
C ALA A 123 -6.54 6.12 5.33
N THR A 124 -5.28 5.95 4.90
CA THR A 124 -4.48 7.02 4.27
C THR A 124 -4.79 7.24 2.81
N GLN A 125 -5.47 6.31 2.15
CA GLN A 125 -5.77 6.32 0.72
C GLN A 125 -6.53 7.59 0.30
N THR A 126 -6.41 7.95 -0.98
CA THR A 126 -7.02 9.16 -1.56
C THR A 126 -8.49 9.30 -1.13
N MET A 127 -8.82 10.47 -0.59
CA MET A 127 -10.17 10.86 -0.23
C MET A 127 -10.75 11.78 -1.31
N THR A 128 -11.96 11.49 -1.75
CA THR A 128 -12.67 12.27 -2.77
C THR A 128 -13.82 13.03 -2.14
N LEU A 129 -13.83 14.35 -2.31
CA LEU A 129 -14.91 15.22 -1.86
C LEU A 129 -15.88 15.49 -3.02
N ALA A 130 -17.17 15.28 -2.79
CA ALA A 130 -18.21 15.53 -3.79
C ALA A 130 -19.50 16.06 -3.14
N ASN A 131 -20.35 16.69 -3.96
CA ASN A 131 -21.73 16.98 -3.64
C ASN A 131 -22.59 16.03 -4.47
N ILE A 132 -23.34 15.17 -3.79
CA ILE A 132 -24.18 14.16 -4.44
C ILE A 132 -25.58 14.17 -3.84
N GLU A 133 -26.54 13.62 -4.56
CA GLU A 133 -27.82 13.25 -4.00
C GLU A 133 -27.68 11.85 -3.39
N PHE A 134 -27.95 11.73 -2.08
CA PHE A 134 -27.88 10.47 -1.35
C PHE A 134 -29.16 10.30 -0.54
N ASP A 135 -29.87 9.17 -0.72
CA ASP A 135 -31.20 8.92 -0.15
C ASP A 135 -32.19 10.06 -0.39
N GLY A 136 -32.22 10.60 -1.62
CA GLY A 136 -33.11 11.70 -2.04
C GLY A 136 -32.79 13.07 -1.40
N LYS A 137 -31.61 13.23 -0.83
CA LYS A 137 -31.18 14.49 -0.21
C LYS A 137 -29.81 14.92 -0.75
N PRO A 138 -29.60 16.23 -0.98
CA PRO A 138 -28.27 16.73 -1.28
C PRO A 138 -27.34 16.54 -0.08
N ARG A 139 -26.20 15.90 -0.29
CA ARG A 139 -25.18 15.63 0.74
C ARG A 139 -23.80 16.09 0.27
N LYS A 140 -23.05 16.68 1.18
CA LYS A 140 -21.60 16.92 1.01
C LYS A 140 -20.89 15.70 1.53
N VAL A 141 -20.27 14.94 0.65
CA VAL A 141 -19.68 13.65 1.03
C VAL A 141 -18.17 13.62 0.90
N LEU A 142 -17.55 12.80 1.75
CA LEU A 142 -16.21 12.28 1.61
C LEU A 142 -16.32 10.80 1.27
N MET A 143 -15.66 10.37 0.19
CA MET A 143 -15.65 8.99 -0.29
C MET A 143 -14.24 8.43 -0.27
N GLN A 144 -14.08 7.23 0.27
CA GLN A 144 -12.79 6.55 0.35
C GLN A 144 -12.94 5.03 0.23
N ALA A 145 -12.00 4.41 -0.49
CA ALA A 145 -11.74 2.98 -0.47
C ALA A 145 -10.41 2.73 0.25
N PRO A 146 -10.37 2.51 1.57
CA PRO A 146 -9.13 2.20 2.28
C PRO A 146 -8.68 0.75 2.04
N LYS A 147 -7.56 0.34 2.66
CA LYS A 147 -7.01 -1.01 2.53
C LYS A 147 -7.97 -2.14 2.92
N ASN A 148 -8.91 -1.86 3.81
CA ASN A 148 -9.72 -2.86 4.53
C ASN A 148 -10.81 -3.57 3.70
N GLY A 149 -10.97 -3.23 2.41
CA GLY A 149 -11.89 -3.89 1.48
C GLY A 149 -13.30 -3.32 1.44
N PHE A 150 -13.56 -2.21 2.15
CA PHE A 150 -14.84 -1.50 2.12
C PHE A 150 -14.71 -0.18 1.37
N PHE A 151 -15.83 0.29 0.78
CA PHE A 151 -15.99 1.63 0.26
C PHE A 151 -16.86 2.43 1.21
N TYR A 152 -16.36 3.56 1.68
CA TYR A 152 -17.04 4.42 2.66
C TYR A 152 -17.59 5.68 2.00
N VAL A 153 -18.77 6.08 2.42
CA VAL A 153 -19.37 7.39 2.15
C VAL A 153 -19.70 8.04 3.48
N LEU A 154 -19.04 9.14 3.79
CA LEU A 154 -19.26 9.92 5.02
C LEU A 154 -19.84 11.29 4.67
N ASP A 155 -20.70 11.82 5.52
CA ASP A 155 -21.02 13.26 5.52
C ASP A 155 -19.75 14.02 5.92
N ARG A 156 -19.21 14.84 5.03
CA ARG A 156 -17.90 15.45 5.26
C ARG A 156 -17.90 16.59 6.28
N ALA A 157 -19.07 17.13 6.64
CA ALA A 157 -19.17 18.15 7.66
C ALA A 157 -19.19 17.56 9.08
N THR A 158 -19.76 16.36 9.24
CA THR A 158 -20.04 15.76 10.55
C THR A 158 -19.32 14.47 10.86
N GLY A 159 -18.82 13.75 9.82
CA GLY A 159 -18.28 12.40 9.94
C GLY A 159 -19.34 11.30 10.04
N GLU A 160 -20.64 11.63 9.85
CA GLU A 160 -21.73 10.64 9.84
C GLU A 160 -21.48 9.60 8.75
N LEU A 161 -21.56 8.32 9.11
CA LEU A 161 -21.48 7.22 8.15
C LEU A 161 -22.79 7.14 7.37
N LEU A 162 -22.74 7.38 6.06
CA LEU A 162 -23.87 7.25 5.15
C LEU A 162 -23.93 5.89 4.47
N ALA A 163 -22.77 5.32 4.10
CA ALA A 163 -22.64 3.96 3.56
C ALA A 163 -21.28 3.38 3.82
N ALA A 164 -21.22 2.05 3.96
CA ALA A 164 -20.00 1.26 3.97
C ALA A 164 -20.28 -0.14 3.40
N ASP A 165 -19.77 -0.42 2.23
CA ASP A 165 -20.04 -1.67 1.51
C ASP A 165 -18.75 -2.33 1.03
N LYS A 166 -18.73 -3.67 0.97
CA LYS A 166 -17.59 -4.40 0.43
C LYS A 166 -17.39 -4.08 -1.05
N ILE A 167 -16.23 -3.53 -1.39
CA ILE A 167 -15.80 -3.30 -2.79
C ILE A 167 -14.90 -4.44 -3.28
N ALA A 168 -14.29 -5.17 -2.35
CA ALA A 168 -13.42 -6.32 -2.59
C ALA A 168 -13.69 -7.41 -1.56
N THR A 169 -13.04 -8.57 -1.74
CA THR A 169 -13.11 -9.66 -0.76
C THR A 169 -12.51 -9.25 0.57
N ALA A 170 -13.28 -9.43 1.64
CA ALA A 170 -12.85 -9.19 3.01
C ALA A 170 -13.39 -10.29 3.92
N ASN A 171 -12.49 -11.10 4.51
CA ASN A 171 -12.86 -12.14 5.46
C ASN A 171 -12.68 -11.71 6.92
N TRP A 172 -11.98 -10.61 7.20
CA TRP A 172 -11.77 -10.09 8.54
C TRP A 172 -13.05 -9.51 9.18
N ALA A 173 -13.94 -8.93 8.35
CA ALA A 173 -15.23 -8.41 8.78
C ALA A 173 -16.34 -8.83 7.83
N SER A 174 -17.54 -9.10 8.37
CA SER A 174 -18.73 -9.45 7.58
C SER A 174 -19.35 -8.21 6.92
N HIS A 175 -19.47 -7.13 7.66
CA HIS A 175 -20.06 -5.84 7.24
C HIS A 175 -19.66 -4.74 8.24
N VAL A 176 -20.01 -3.50 7.94
CA VAL A 176 -19.98 -2.38 8.89
C VAL A 176 -21.39 -2.18 9.42
N ASP A 177 -21.55 -2.24 10.73
CA ASP A 177 -22.86 -1.94 11.39
C ASP A 177 -23.15 -0.45 11.23
N MET A 178 -24.18 -0.12 10.47
CA MET A 178 -24.57 1.26 10.16
C MET A 178 -25.05 2.06 11.37
N LYS A 179 -25.42 1.41 12.48
CA LYS A 179 -25.85 2.09 13.71
C LYS A 179 -24.67 2.55 14.56
N THR A 180 -23.64 1.74 14.61
CA THR A 180 -22.44 1.99 15.41
C THR A 180 -21.29 2.57 14.61
N GLY A 181 -21.32 2.43 13.28
CA GLY A 181 -20.23 2.78 12.36
C GLY A 181 -19.04 1.82 12.47
N ARG A 182 -19.19 0.67 13.12
CA ARG A 182 -18.08 -0.26 13.41
C ARG A 182 -18.16 -1.51 12.53
N PRO A 183 -17.00 -2.00 12.03
CA PRO A 183 -16.96 -3.29 11.36
C PRO A 183 -17.27 -4.42 12.35
N VAL A 184 -18.00 -5.43 11.87
CA VAL A 184 -18.31 -6.65 12.61
C VAL A 184 -17.29 -7.72 12.22
N GLU A 185 -16.28 -7.91 13.06
CA GLU A 185 -15.21 -8.90 12.84
C GLU A 185 -15.78 -10.33 12.81
N THR A 186 -15.24 -11.17 11.92
CA THR A 186 -15.71 -12.55 11.75
C THR A 186 -14.95 -13.56 12.62
N GLY A 187 -13.78 -13.18 13.11
CA GLY A 187 -12.82 -14.11 13.73
C GLY A 187 -12.02 -14.96 12.74
N LEU A 188 -12.38 -14.99 11.44
CA LEU A 188 -11.64 -15.78 10.43
C LEU A 188 -10.22 -15.26 10.19
N ALA A 189 -10.00 -13.97 10.41
CA ALA A 189 -8.72 -13.30 10.27
C ALA A 189 -8.02 -13.03 11.62
N ASP A 190 -8.48 -13.68 12.69
CA ASP A 190 -7.81 -13.61 13.98
C ASP A 190 -6.63 -14.58 14.02
N TYR A 191 -5.41 -14.03 14.02
CA TYR A 191 -4.17 -14.79 13.97
C TYR A 191 -3.39 -14.77 15.31
N GLU A 192 -4.06 -14.48 16.42
CA GLU A 192 -3.42 -14.46 17.74
C GLU A 192 -2.76 -15.80 18.10
N LYS A 193 -3.47 -16.90 17.84
CA LYS A 193 -3.06 -18.25 18.29
C LYS A 193 -2.46 -19.11 17.18
N GLU A 194 -2.87 -18.89 15.95
CA GLU A 194 -2.42 -19.67 14.80
C GLU A 194 -2.41 -18.83 13.52
N PRO A 195 -1.60 -19.17 12.52
CA PRO A 195 -1.57 -18.47 11.25
C PRO A 195 -2.94 -18.47 10.57
N ARG A 196 -3.30 -17.34 9.94
CA ARG A 196 -4.55 -17.17 9.20
C ARG A 196 -4.31 -16.59 7.82
N LEU A 197 -5.10 -17.03 6.86
CA LEU A 197 -5.21 -16.38 5.55
C LEU A 197 -6.16 -15.20 5.68
N VAL A 198 -5.65 -14.00 5.45
CA VAL A 198 -6.39 -12.73 5.60
C VAL A 198 -6.62 -12.10 4.24
N TYR A 199 -7.88 -11.78 3.95
CA TYR A 199 -8.32 -10.95 2.83
C TYR A 199 -8.96 -9.67 3.35
N PRO A 200 -8.63 -8.49 2.81
CA PRO A 200 -7.50 -8.25 1.89
C PRO A 200 -6.16 -8.55 2.57
N SER A 201 -5.11 -8.72 1.75
CA SER A 201 -3.73 -8.80 2.25
C SER A 201 -3.30 -7.52 2.95
N ALA A 202 -2.11 -7.49 3.55
CA ALA A 202 -1.51 -6.26 4.08
C ALA A 202 -1.25 -5.18 3.01
N ALA A 203 -1.19 -5.55 1.72
CA ALA A 203 -1.21 -4.58 0.62
C ALA A 203 -2.55 -3.85 0.51
N GLY A 204 -3.63 -4.42 1.05
CA GLY A 204 -4.98 -3.88 1.01
C GLY A 204 -5.76 -4.31 -0.23
N ALA A 205 -7.06 -4.03 -0.23
CA ALA A 205 -7.89 -4.12 -1.43
C ALA A 205 -7.69 -2.93 -2.37
N HIS A 206 -7.28 -1.81 -1.83
CA HIS A 206 -6.85 -0.59 -2.51
C HIS A 206 -5.72 0.01 -1.70
N ASN A 207 -4.78 0.68 -2.36
CA ASN A 207 -3.64 1.28 -1.69
C ASN A 207 -3.49 2.75 -2.12
N TRP A 208 -2.26 3.28 -2.20
CA TRP A 208 -1.96 4.68 -2.51
C TRP A 208 -2.27 5.09 -3.95
N GLN A 209 -2.52 4.17 -4.87
CA GLN A 209 -2.86 4.49 -6.25
C GLN A 209 -4.19 5.26 -6.30
N PRO A 210 -4.22 6.52 -6.75
CA PRO A 210 -5.42 7.35 -6.64
C PRO A 210 -6.64 6.76 -7.34
N GLN A 211 -7.79 6.82 -6.68
CA GLN A 211 -9.11 6.66 -7.26
C GLN A 211 -9.54 7.95 -7.99
N ALA A 212 -10.53 7.86 -8.88
CA ALA A 212 -11.03 9.02 -9.61
C ALA A 212 -12.56 9.08 -9.62
N TRP A 213 -13.12 10.26 -9.33
CA TRP A 213 -14.54 10.54 -9.42
C TRP A 213 -14.92 11.19 -10.74
N HIS A 214 -16.00 10.75 -11.37
CA HIS A 214 -16.55 11.39 -12.56
C HIS A 214 -17.96 11.94 -12.27
N PRO A 215 -18.13 13.26 -12.17
CA PRO A 215 -19.40 13.86 -11.77
C PRO A 215 -20.53 13.64 -12.80
N GLY A 216 -20.22 13.44 -14.07
CA GLY A 216 -21.21 13.16 -15.12
C GLY A 216 -21.79 11.74 -15.02
N THR A 217 -20.96 10.73 -14.84
CA THR A 217 -21.40 9.34 -14.68
C THR A 217 -21.84 9.03 -13.25
N LYS A 218 -21.42 9.84 -12.26
CA LYS A 218 -21.60 9.62 -10.82
C LYS A 218 -20.96 8.29 -10.34
N LEU A 219 -19.86 7.90 -10.98
CA LEU A 219 -19.10 6.70 -10.63
C LEU A 219 -17.73 7.05 -10.05
N MET A 220 -17.29 6.24 -9.10
CA MET A 220 -15.93 6.23 -8.60
C MET A 220 -15.16 5.09 -9.26
N TYR A 221 -14.01 5.39 -9.85
CA TYR A 221 -13.13 4.38 -10.46
C TYR A 221 -11.98 4.08 -9.50
N VAL A 222 -11.88 2.82 -9.10
CA VAL A 222 -10.97 2.39 -8.03
C VAL A 222 -10.10 1.24 -8.52
N PRO A 223 -8.75 1.34 -8.43
CA PRO A 223 -7.86 0.20 -8.63
C PRO A 223 -8.02 -0.77 -7.46
N ILE A 224 -8.50 -1.96 -7.72
CA ILE A 224 -8.75 -2.99 -6.70
C ILE A 224 -7.74 -4.13 -6.82
N MET A 225 -7.30 -4.62 -5.66
CA MET A 225 -6.44 -5.76 -5.49
C MET A 225 -7.19 -6.88 -4.77
N GLU A 226 -7.30 -8.04 -5.40
CA GLU A 226 -7.78 -9.27 -4.76
C GLU A 226 -6.58 -10.13 -4.38
N ALA A 227 -6.14 -10.00 -3.14
CA ALA A 227 -5.01 -10.74 -2.63
C ALA A 227 -5.22 -11.14 -1.18
N GLY A 228 -4.85 -12.36 -0.84
CA GLY A 228 -4.79 -12.87 0.52
C GLY A 228 -3.36 -13.18 0.95
N TRP A 229 -3.01 -12.82 2.19
CA TRP A 229 -1.71 -13.14 2.78
C TRP A 229 -1.86 -13.92 4.08
N SER A 230 -0.89 -14.78 4.35
CA SER A 230 -0.74 -15.45 5.63
C SER A 230 -0.25 -14.47 6.69
N HIS A 231 -1.02 -14.30 7.75
CA HIS A 231 -0.63 -13.52 8.93
C HIS A 231 -0.26 -14.45 10.08
N LEU A 232 0.77 -14.05 10.82
CA LEU A 232 1.35 -14.81 11.93
C LEU A 232 1.58 -13.85 13.11
N ASN A 233 1.13 -14.24 14.31
CA ASN A 233 1.45 -13.52 15.52
C ASN A 233 2.93 -13.70 15.86
N SER A 234 3.69 -12.62 15.81
CA SER A 234 5.12 -12.60 16.12
C SER A 234 5.44 -11.40 17.01
N SER A 235 6.19 -11.71 18.06
CA SER A 235 6.68 -10.69 18.99
C SER A 235 7.83 -9.84 18.45
N THR A 236 8.40 -10.21 17.30
CA THR A 236 9.51 -9.49 16.70
C THR A 236 9.04 -8.60 15.55
N ILE A 237 9.37 -7.31 15.62
CA ILE A 237 9.09 -6.31 14.57
C ILE A 237 9.64 -6.74 13.20
N ALA A 238 10.67 -7.56 13.19
CA ALA A 238 11.34 -8.03 11.98
C ALA A 238 10.54 -9.04 11.14
N THR A 239 9.40 -9.51 11.60
CA THR A 239 8.62 -10.55 10.92
C THR A 239 7.44 -10.03 10.10
N TRP A 240 7.30 -8.74 9.91
CA TRP A 240 6.21 -8.17 9.10
C TRP A 240 6.20 -8.69 7.65
N PHE A 241 7.37 -8.90 7.07
CA PHE A 241 7.51 -9.34 5.69
C PHE A 241 7.65 -10.86 5.57
N LEU A 242 7.79 -11.54 6.69
CA LEU A 242 7.79 -12.98 6.71
C LEU A 242 6.35 -13.46 6.85
N SER A 243 5.68 -13.62 5.74
CA SER A 243 4.60 -14.58 5.55
C SER A 243 5.07 -16.02 5.85
N GLY A 244 6.11 -16.15 6.66
CA GLY A 244 6.83 -17.39 6.93
C GLY A 244 6.22 -18.22 8.05
N SER A 245 4.90 -18.50 7.97
CA SER A 245 4.34 -19.61 8.77
C SER A 245 4.82 -20.98 8.28
N GLY A 246 5.62 -21.04 7.19
CA GLY A 246 5.91 -22.27 6.47
C GLY A 246 4.69 -22.89 5.80
N ARG A 247 3.55 -22.22 5.85
CA ARG A 247 2.30 -22.63 5.19
C ARG A 247 2.02 -21.72 4.02
N THR A 248 1.61 -22.31 2.92
CA THR A 248 1.15 -21.56 1.75
C THR A 248 -0.24 -20.96 2.00
N PRO A 249 -0.68 -19.93 1.25
CA PRO A 249 -2.07 -19.49 1.28
C PRO A 249 -3.06 -20.63 1.04
N GLU A 250 -2.71 -21.61 0.22
CA GLU A 250 -3.50 -22.82 -0.06
C GLU A 250 -3.65 -23.68 1.18
N ASP A 251 -2.59 -23.88 1.96
CA ASP A 251 -2.65 -24.64 3.23
C ASP A 251 -3.58 -24.02 4.27
N LEU A 252 -3.77 -22.69 4.20
CA LEU A 252 -4.59 -21.91 5.12
C LEU A 252 -6.02 -21.67 4.64
N ARG A 253 -6.37 -22.14 3.42
CA ARG A 253 -7.72 -22.01 2.85
C ARG A 253 -8.75 -22.93 3.48
N ALA A 254 -8.34 -23.96 4.20
CA ALA A 254 -9.25 -24.96 4.77
C ALA A 254 -10.43 -24.31 5.52
N GLY A 255 -11.66 -24.58 5.07
CA GLY A 255 -12.89 -23.95 5.59
C GLY A 255 -13.21 -22.55 5.08
N GLN A 256 -12.51 -22.06 4.06
CA GLN A 256 -12.73 -20.78 3.39
C GLN A 256 -12.77 -20.96 1.86
N ASP A 257 -13.56 -21.91 1.38
CA ASP A 257 -13.61 -22.31 -0.04
C ASP A 257 -14.14 -21.20 -0.97
N ASP A 258 -14.89 -20.24 -0.44
CA ASP A 258 -15.44 -19.09 -1.17
C ASP A 258 -14.42 -17.97 -1.44
N LEU A 259 -13.22 -18.06 -0.89
CA LEU A 259 -12.20 -17.03 -1.14
C LEU A 259 -11.66 -17.15 -2.57
N PRO A 260 -11.52 -16.00 -3.30
CA PRO A 260 -11.01 -16.00 -4.67
C PRO A 260 -9.54 -16.44 -4.70
N PRO A 261 -9.01 -16.82 -5.87
CA PRO A 261 -7.58 -16.93 -6.07
C PRO A 261 -6.89 -15.62 -5.72
N SER A 262 -5.69 -15.70 -5.13
CA SER A 262 -4.89 -14.50 -4.79
C SER A 262 -4.24 -13.88 -6.03
N PHE A 263 -3.86 -12.59 -5.89
CA PHE A 263 -3.04 -11.84 -6.84
C PHE A 263 -3.72 -11.54 -8.17
N HIS A 264 -4.90 -10.90 -8.11
CA HIS A 264 -5.60 -10.36 -9.26
C HIS A 264 -5.89 -8.87 -9.08
N GLY A 265 -5.60 -8.09 -10.12
CA GLY A 265 -5.92 -6.66 -10.19
C GLY A 265 -7.20 -6.41 -10.98
N PHE A 266 -7.98 -5.42 -10.57
CA PHE A 266 -9.19 -4.95 -11.26
C PHE A 266 -9.26 -3.44 -11.29
N LEU A 267 -9.81 -2.88 -12.35
CA LEU A 267 -10.38 -1.54 -12.33
C LEU A 267 -11.89 -1.68 -12.09
N VAL A 268 -12.37 -1.11 -11.00
CA VAL A 268 -13.79 -1.15 -10.62
C VAL A 268 -14.42 0.22 -10.78
N ALA A 269 -15.58 0.31 -11.43
CA ALA A 269 -16.46 1.45 -11.36
C ALA A 269 -17.55 1.20 -10.32
N TRP A 270 -17.52 1.98 -9.27
CA TRP A 270 -18.42 1.88 -8.12
C TRP A 270 -19.44 3.01 -8.13
N ASP A 271 -20.72 2.69 -8.01
CA ASP A 271 -21.78 3.67 -7.78
C ASP A 271 -21.99 3.83 -6.26
N PRO A 272 -21.60 4.97 -5.68
CA PRO A 272 -21.71 5.19 -4.24
C PRO A 272 -23.16 5.33 -3.75
N VAL A 273 -24.09 5.70 -4.63
CA VAL A 273 -25.52 5.88 -4.30
C VAL A 273 -26.27 4.56 -4.39
N GLN A 274 -26.05 3.78 -5.47
CA GLN A 274 -26.60 2.44 -5.62
C GLN A 274 -25.87 1.42 -4.75
N ARG A 275 -24.71 1.79 -4.21
CA ARG A 275 -23.87 0.95 -3.33
C ARG A 275 -23.49 -0.36 -4.01
N ALA A 276 -23.15 -0.26 -5.29
CA ALA A 276 -22.94 -1.42 -6.15
C ALA A 276 -21.87 -1.15 -7.20
N ARG A 277 -21.27 -2.24 -7.67
CA ARG A 277 -20.36 -2.25 -8.81
C ARG A 277 -21.16 -2.05 -10.10
N SER A 278 -20.89 -0.96 -10.83
CA SER A 278 -21.50 -0.72 -12.15
C SER A 278 -20.83 -1.59 -13.21
N TRP A 279 -19.50 -1.61 -13.24
CA TRP A 279 -18.69 -2.49 -14.08
C TRP A 279 -17.32 -2.74 -13.44
N HIS A 280 -16.60 -3.73 -13.94
CA HIS A 280 -15.20 -3.98 -13.60
C HIS A 280 -14.45 -4.57 -14.80
N VAL A 281 -13.16 -4.30 -14.84
CA VAL A 281 -12.24 -4.82 -15.86
C VAL A 281 -11.08 -5.54 -15.17
N PRO A 282 -10.82 -6.81 -15.47
CA PRO A 282 -9.62 -7.49 -15.01
C PRO A 282 -8.37 -6.88 -15.66
N LEU A 283 -7.33 -6.69 -14.85
CA LEU A 283 -6.05 -6.11 -15.29
C LEU A 283 -4.95 -7.17 -15.47
N GLY A 284 -5.31 -8.44 -15.30
CA GLY A 284 -4.39 -9.56 -15.37
C GLY A 284 -3.92 -10.03 -13.99
N PRO A 285 -3.05 -11.04 -13.94
CA PRO A 285 -2.32 -11.38 -12.73
C PRO A 285 -1.45 -10.19 -12.34
N GLY A 286 -1.20 -10.06 -11.05
CA GLY A 286 -0.53 -8.87 -10.54
C GLY A 286 -1.50 -7.86 -9.92
N ILE A 287 -1.20 -7.53 -8.66
CA ILE A 287 -2.03 -6.60 -7.88
C ILE A 287 -1.64 -5.14 -8.09
N TRP A 288 -0.40 -4.86 -8.46
CA TRP A 288 0.10 -3.50 -8.57
C TRP A 288 -0.18 -2.89 -9.95
N ASN A 289 -1.24 -2.09 -10.01
CA ASN A 289 -1.63 -1.31 -11.19
C ASN A 289 -1.69 0.18 -10.83
N GLY A 290 -1.68 1.03 -11.84
CA GLY A 290 -1.65 2.48 -11.66
C GLY A 290 -2.93 3.07 -11.09
N GLY A 291 -2.81 4.29 -10.57
CA GLY A 291 -3.95 5.12 -10.25
C GLY A 291 -4.73 5.54 -11.49
N VAL A 292 -5.87 6.18 -11.29
CA VAL A 292 -6.87 6.43 -12.33
C VAL A 292 -7.02 7.93 -12.59
N LEU A 293 -7.18 8.28 -13.85
CA LEU A 293 -7.64 9.59 -14.30
C LEU A 293 -9.02 9.45 -14.96
N ALA A 294 -10.01 10.21 -14.50
CA ALA A 294 -11.29 10.39 -15.21
C ALA A 294 -11.33 11.77 -15.87
N THR A 295 -11.85 11.86 -17.09
CA THR A 295 -11.92 13.11 -17.87
C THR A 295 -13.37 13.50 -18.17
N ALA A 296 -13.62 14.78 -18.38
CA ALA A 296 -14.95 15.30 -18.77
C ALA A 296 -15.42 14.79 -20.15
N GLY A 297 -14.54 14.20 -20.95
CA GLY A 297 -14.86 13.55 -22.22
C GLY A 297 -15.22 12.05 -22.08
N ASP A 298 -15.72 11.63 -20.93
CA ASP A 298 -16.14 10.26 -20.62
C ASP A 298 -15.05 9.19 -20.82
N LEU A 299 -13.79 9.56 -20.55
CA LEU A 299 -12.66 8.63 -20.57
C LEU A 299 -12.15 8.34 -19.16
N VAL A 300 -11.80 7.09 -18.94
CA VAL A 300 -11.07 6.61 -17.76
C VAL A 300 -9.73 6.05 -18.22
N ILE A 301 -8.64 6.56 -17.66
CA ILE A 301 -7.27 6.22 -18.10
C ILE A 301 -6.52 5.62 -16.92
N GLN A 302 -5.89 4.46 -17.15
CA GLN A 302 -5.14 3.75 -16.13
C GLN A 302 -3.90 3.06 -16.71
N GLY A 303 -2.80 3.13 -15.99
CA GLY A 303 -1.61 2.33 -16.24
C GLY A 303 -1.71 0.95 -15.60
N THR A 304 -0.96 -0.02 -16.12
CA THR A 304 -0.85 -1.37 -15.55
C THR A 304 0.58 -1.75 -15.22
N GLY A 305 0.74 -2.66 -14.26
CA GLY A 305 2.04 -3.24 -13.93
C GLY A 305 2.66 -4.02 -15.11
N SER A 306 1.83 -4.56 -16.00
CA SER A 306 2.25 -5.22 -17.25
C SER A 306 2.69 -4.25 -18.36
N GLY A 307 2.74 -2.93 -18.09
CA GLY A 307 3.32 -1.95 -19.01
C GLY A 307 2.40 -1.43 -20.08
N TYR A 308 1.10 -1.38 -19.83
CA TYR A 308 0.12 -0.78 -20.73
C TYR A 308 -0.54 0.45 -20.13
N LEU A 309 -0.75 1.47 -20.96
CA LEU A 309 -1.65 2.58 -20.65
C LEU A 309 -2.97 2.34 -21.36
N ASN A 310 -4.02 2.08 -20.60
CA ASN A 310 -5.35 1.74 -21.10
C ASN A 310 -6.29 2.93 -20.98
N VAL A 311 -7.16 3.09 -21.98
CA VAL A 311 -8.24 4.08 -22.02
C VAL A 311 -9.55 3.33 -22.12
N TYR A 312 -10.47 3.62 -21.21
CA TYR A 312 -11.80 2.99 -21.12
C TYR A 312 -12.89 4.05 -21.28
N HIS A 313 -14.05 3.62 -21.79
CA HIS A 313 -15.27 4.43 -21.77
C HIS A 313 -15.84 4.45 -20.34
N ALA A 314 -16.05 5.64 -19.78
CA ALA A 314 -16.38 5.83 -18.37
C ALA A 314 -17.65 5.07 -17.93
N THR A 315 -18.71 5.08 -18.73
CA THR A 315 -19.99 4.47 -18.34
C THR A 315 -20.00 2.95 -18.49
N SER A 316 -19.27 2.38 -19.46
CA SER A 316 -19.40 0.96 -19.82
C SER A 316 -18.18 0.11 -19.48
N GLY A 317 -17.02 0.70 -19.18
CA GLY A 317 -15.76 -0.01 -18.97
C GLY A 317 -15.17 -0.62 -20.25
N VAL A 318 -15.76 -0.37 -21.42
CA VAL A 318 -15.21 -0.86 -22.70
C VAL A 318 -13.85 -0.22 -22.95
N ARG A 319 -12.83 -1.05 -23.19
CA ARG A 319 -11.48 -0.58 -23.48
C ARG A 319 -11.43 -0.01 -24.91
N LEU A 320 -11.25 1.29 -25.02
CA LEU A 320 -11.19 2.05 -26.27
C LEU A 320 -9.79 2.02 -26.88
N LYS A 321 -8.75 2.04 -26.05
CA LYS A 321 -7.35 2.05 -26.49
C LYS A 321 -6.47 1.35 -25.47
N SER A 322 -5.40 0.73 -25.95
CA SER A 322 -4.32 0.20 -25.15
C SER A 322 -3.01 0.57 -25.81
N LEU A 323 -2.14 1.23 -25.08
CA LEU A 323 -0.81 1.64 -25.53
C LEU A 323 0.23 0.81 -24.78
N HIS A 324 1.03 0.03 -25.52
CA HIS A 324 2.13 -0.72 -24.93
C HIS A 324 3.31 0.22 -24.66
N ILE A 325 3.69 0.33 -23.41
CA ILE A 325 4.76 1.23 -22.91
C ILE A 325 6.05 0.44 -22.66
N GLY A 326 5.93 -0.84 -22.32
CA GLY A 326 7.05 -1.73 -21.97
C GLY A 326 7.68 -1.44 -20.60
N THR A 327 7.07 -0.57 -19.81
CA THR A 327 7.49 -0.28 -18.43
C THR A 327 6.24 -0.26 -17.56
N GLY A 328 6.29 -0.88 -16.39
CA GLY A 328 5.15 -0.89 -15.46
C GLY A 328 4.74 0.53 -15.08
N ILE A 329 3.43 0.78 -15.01
CA ILE A 329 2.86 2.08 -14.70
C ILE A 329 2.06 1.94 -13.41
N ILE A 330 2.60 2.46 -12.31
CA ILE A 330 1.96 2.45 -10.99
C ILE A 330 1.41 3.83 -10.62
N ALA A 331 1.95 4.89 -11.20
CA ALA A 331 1.47 6.25 -11.02
C ALA A 331 0.11 6.48 -11.72
N ALA A 332 -0.62 7.49 -11.25
CA ALA A 332 -1.81 7.98 -11.96
C ALA A 332 -1.41 8.84 -13.16
N PRO A 333 -2.16 8.76 -14.28
CA PRO A 333 -2.06 9.72 -15.36
C PRO A 333 -2.59 11.09 -14.92
N MET A 334 -2.12 12.14 -15.57
CA MET A 334 -2.63 13.51 -15.44
C MET A 334 -2.97 14.11 -16.81
N SER A 335 -3.97 15.00 -16.87
CA SER A 335 -4.30 15.78 -18.05
C SER A 335 -3.92 17.23 -17.87
N TYR A 336 -3.34 17.83 -18.89
CA TYR A 336 -3.00 19.26 -18.95
C TYR A 336 -3.10 19.78 -20.37
N ALA A 337 -3.09 21.10 -20.53
CA ALA A 337 -3.09 21.74 -21.84
C ALA A 337 -1.94 22.73 -21.96
N VAL A 338 -1.35 22.78 -23.15
CA VAL A 338 -0.34 23.77 -23.54
C VAL A 338 -0.79 24.37 -24.88
N ASP A 339 -0.90 25.67 -24.94
CA ASP A 339 -1.33 26.43 -26.15
C ASP A 339 -2.65 25.91 -26.76
N GLY A 340 -3.59 25.44 -25.89
CA GLY A 340 -4.87 24.91 -26.30
C GLY A 340 -4.85 23.45 -26.76
N GLU A 341 -3.68 22.79 -26.81
CA GLU A 341 -3.53 21.37 -27.12
C GLU A 341 -3.52 20.53 -25.83
N GLN A 342 -4.37 19.50 -25.78
CA GLN A 342 -4.47 18.62 -24.62
C GLN A 342 -3.39 17.54 -24.66
N PHE A 343 -2.81 17.30 -23.48
CA PHE A 343 -1.86 16.21 -23.21
C PHE A 343 -2.34 15.35 -22.06
N ILE A 344 -1.98 14.06 -22.14
CA ILE A 344 -2.02 13.11 -21.02
C ILE A 344 -0.59 12.76 -20.68
N ALA A 345 -0.15 13.00 -19.45
CA ALA A 345 1.15 12.59 -18.99
C ALA A 345 1.05 11.50 -17.93
N VAL A 346 2.06 10.62 -17.89
CA VAL A 346 2.19 9.57 -16.88
C VAL A 346 3.65 9.27 -16.60
N MET A 347 3.96 8.99 -15.35
CA MET A 347 5.25 8.42 -14.97
C MET A 347 5.19 6.89 -15.11
N ALA A 348 6.08 6.34 -15.93
CA ALA A 348 6.26 4.90 -16.11
C ALA A 348 7.54 4.47 -15.42
N GLY A 349 7.48 3.40 -14.65
CA GLY A 349 8.57 2.86 -13.85
C GLY A 349 8.02 2.22 -12.58
N TRP A 350 8.63 1.13 -12.14
CA TRP A 350 8.36 0.56 -10.83
C TRP A 350 9.03 1.43 -9.76
N GLY A 351 8.25 2.00 -8.85
CA GLY A 351 8.73 2.80 -7.74
C GLY A 351 8.76 2.04 -6.41
N GLY A 352 9.42 2.64 -5.42
CA GLY A 352 9.78 2.12 -4.11
C GLY A 352 8.85 1.14 -3.40
N GLY A 353 7.62 1.54 -3.08
CA GLY A 353 6.74 0.75 -2.19
C GLY A 353 6.16 -0.54 -2.76
N SER A 354 6.19 -0.73 -4.09
CA SER A 354 5.67 -1.93 -4.76
C SER A 354 6.73 -2.98 -5.06
N MET A 355 8.00 -2.69 -4.77
CA MET A 355 9.13 -3.55 -5.16
C MET A 355 9.12 -4.93 -4.49
N SER A 356 8.58 -5.06 -3.29
CA SER A 356 8.56 -6.31 -2.53
C SER A 356 7.53 -7.33 -3.01
N THR A 357 6.66 -6.95 -3.93
CA THR A 357 5.52 -7.77 -4.38
C THR A 357 5.42 -7.88 -5.89
N MET A 358 6.54 -7.76 -6.61
CA MET A 358 6.57 -7.94 -8.07
C MET A 358 6.30 -9.39 -8.44
N GLU A 359 5.35 -9.56 -9.31
CA GLU A 359 4.85 -10.84 -9.78
C GLU A 359 5.36 -11.18 -11.19
N GLU A 360 5.13 -12.41 -11.60
CA GLU A 360 5.70 -12.94 -12.85
C GLU A 360 5.26 -12.19 -14.12
N ASP A 361 4.06 -11.62 -14.16
CA ASP A 361 3.52 -10.97 -15.36
C ASP A 361 3.71 -9.45 -15.42
N THR A 362 4.76 -8.92 -14.83
CA THR A 362 5.07 -7.50 -14.92
C THR A 362 5.95 -7.17 -16.12
N ALA A 363 5.87 -5.94 -16.62
CA ALA A 363 6.70 -5.47 -17.74
C ALA A 363 8.22 -5.61 -17.48
N ALA A 364 8.64 -5.67 -16.22
CA ALA A 364 10.03 -5.85 -15.83
C ALA A 364 10.58 -7.26 -16.12
N GLN A 365 9.73 -8.22 -16.48
CA GLN A 365 10.17 -9.53 -16.96
C GLN A 365 10.69 -9.45 -18.40
N ASP A 366 10.08 -8.60 -19.22
CA ASP A 366 10.37 -8.50 -20.66
C ASP A 366 11.28 -7.33 -20.99
N PHE A 367 11.26 -6.26 -20.23
CA PHE A 367 11.97 -5.01 -20.50
C PHE A 367 12.76 -4.51 -19.29
N VAL A 368 13.84 -3.77 -19.56
CA VAL A 368 14.53 -3.01 -18.52
C VAL A 368 13.57 -2.01 -17.88
N ASN A 369 13.55 -1.95 -16.55
CA ASN A 369 12.75 -0.96 -15.81
C ASN A 369 13.37 0.44 -15.97
N ASP A 370 13.08 1.09 -17.08
CA ASP A 370 13.56 2.43 -17.41
C ASP A 370 12.51 3.48 -17.00
N GLY A 371 12.81 4.24 -15.95
CA GLY A 371 11.92 5.27 -15.43
C GLY A 371 11.76 6.44 -16.41
N ARG A 372 10.54 6.67 -16.90
CA ARG A 372 10.24 7.71 -17.90
C ARG A 372 9.03 8.54 -17.53
N ILE A 373 9.04 9.81 -17.93
CA ILE A 373 7.84 10.64 -18.00
C ILE A 373 7.40 10.65 -19.47
N LEU A 374 6.20 10.15 -19.73
CA LEU A 374 5.61 10.06 -21.07
C LEU A 374 4.45 11.04 -21.18
N ALA A 375 4.45 11.84 -22.25
CA ALA A 375 3.36 12.74 -22.58
C ALA A 375 2.75 12.34 -23.93
N PHE A 376 1.45 12.19 -23.96
CA PHE A 376 0.66 11.78 -25.13
C PHE A 376 -0.25 12.89 -25.58
N LYS A 377 -0.41 13.03 -26.91
CA LYS A 377 -1.41 13.90 -27.55
C LYS A 377 -2.09 13.19 -28.71
N LEU A 378 -3.24 13.67 -29.13
CA LEU A 378 -3.89 13.19 -30.34
C LEU A 378 -2.99 13.36 -31.56
N GLY A 379 -2.87 12.31 -32.38
CA GLY A 379 -1.98 12.33 -33.54
C GLY A 379 -0.48 12.23 -33.23
N GLY A 380 -0.11 11.95 -31.96
CA GLY A 380 1.28 11.70 -31.57
C GLY A 380 1.86 10.43 -32.21
N GLY A 381 3.20 10.33 -32.20
CA GLY A 381 3.93 9.18 -32.74
C GLY A 381 3.85 7.92 -31.85
N PRO A 382 4.45 6.80 -32.32
CA PRO A 382 4.52 5.57 -31.54
C PRO A 382 5.40 5.72 -30.30
N VAL A 383 5.05 4.98 -29.26
CA VAL A 383 5.88 4.88 -28.04
C VAL A 383 7.11 4.03 -28.33
N GLN A 384 8.29 4.55 -27.96
CA GLN A 384 9.51 3.75 -27.97
C GLN A 384 9.52 2.82 -26.74
N LEU A 385 9.70 1.53 -26.98
CA LEU A 385 9.86 0.57 -25.91
C LEU A 385 11.25 0.63 -25.28
N PRO A 386 11.41 0.31 -23.99
CA PRO A 386 12.72 0.15 -23.37
C PRO A 386 13.49 -1.03 -24.01
N PRO A 387 14.79 -1.12 -23.75
CA PRO A 387 15.54 -2.32 -24.13
C PRO A 387 14.93 -3.58 -23.50
N PRO A 388 15.04 -4.75 -24.15
CA PRO A 388 14.66 -6.01 -23.54
C PRO A 388 15.40 -6.26 -22.22
N ALA A 389 14.73 -6.91 -21.27
CA ALA A 389 15.35 -7.35 -20.03
C ALA A 389 16.54 -8.31 -20.35
N PRO A 390 17.62 -8.26 -19.56
CA PRO A 390 18.73 -9.20 -19.75
C PRO A 390 18.25 -10.65 -19.66
N ASN A 391 18.75 -11.50 -20.58
CA ASN A 391 18.43 -12.92 -20.55
C ASN A 391 18.93 -13.53 -19.22
N PRO A 392 18.06 -14.19 -18.44
CA PRO A 392 18.48 -14.83 -17.21
C PRO A 392 19.54 -15.92 -17.38
N ASP A 393 19.65 -16.52 -18.55
CA ASP A 393 20.63 -17.56 -18.85
C ASP A 393 22.03 -17.01 -19.20
N GLU A 394 22.16 -15.69 -19.37
CA GLU A 394 23.42 -15.01 -19.68
C GLU A 394 24.21 -14.55 -18.44
N PHE A 395 23.72 -14.83 -17.22
CA PHE A 395 24.43 -14.46 -16.01
C PHE A 395 25.60 -15.40 -15.71
N GLU A 396 26.70 -14.80 -15.32
CA GLU A 396 27.85 -15.54 -14.81
C GLU A 396 27.48 -16.33 -13.55
N GLN A 397 27.79 -17.62 -13.51
CA GLN A 397 27.47 -18.43 -12.34
C GLN A 397 28.17 -17.92 -11.07
N PRO A 398 27.48 -17.87 -9.92
CA PRO A 398 28.14 -17.50 -8.68
C PRO A 398 29.23 -18.50 -8.29
N PRO A 399 30.22 -18.10 -7.48
CA PRO A 399 31.26 -18.99 -7.02
C PRO A 399 30.70 -20.15 -6.21
N PHE A 400 31.31 -21.32 -6.29
CA PHE A 400 31.00 -22.40 -5.36
C PHE A 400 31.52 -22.03 -3.96
N ILE A 401 30.62 -22.03 -2.97
CA ILE A 401 30.96 -21.82 -1.56
C ILE A 401 30.54 -23.07 -0.78
N GLU A 402 31.56 -23.81 -0.29
CA GLU A 402 31.31 -24.97 0.54
C GLU A 402 30.75 -24.55 1.90
N ALA A 403 29.62 -25.12 2.29
CA ALA A 403 28.97 -24.82 3.56
C ALA A 403 28.15 -26.03 4.05
N SER A 404 28.02 -26.17 5.36
CA SER A 404 27.16 -27.19 5.97
C SER A 404 25.68 -26.89 5.73
N ALA A 405 24.82 -27.92 5.81
CA ALA A 405 23.38 -27.75 5.70
C ALA A 405 22.82 -26.74 6.74
N ASP A 406 23.35 -26.75 7.96
CA ASP A 406 22.96 -25.80 9.02
C ASP A 406 23.38 -24.37 8.67
N THR A 407 24.56 -24.17 8.08
CA THR A 407 25.00 -22.85 7.61
C THR A 407 24.10 -22.34 6.49
N LEU A 408 23.76 -23.17 5.51
CA LEU A 408 22.85 -22.81 4.43
C LEU A 408 21.45 -22.48 4.93
N LYS A 409 20.92 -23.28 5.86
CA LYS A 409 19.64 -23.03 6.49
C LYS A 409 19.63 -21.66 7.21
N ARG A 410 20.65 -21.43 8.07
CA ARG A 410 20.79 -20.13 8.78
C ARG A 410 20.94 -18.98 7.79
N GLY A 411 21.70 -19.15 6.73
CA GLY A 411 21.86 -18.13 5.67
C GLY A 411 20.54 -17.78 5.01
N GLY A 412 19.71 -18.79 4.71
CA GLY A 412 18.36 -18.60 4.17
C GLY A 412 17.43 -17.86 5.13
N GLU A 413 17.41 -18.22 6.42
CA GLU A 413 16.63 -17.55 7.45
C GLU A 413 17.03 -16.08 7.61
N LEU A 414 18.32 -15.78 7.65
CA LEU A 414 18.86 -14.43 7.74
C LEU A 414 18.58 -13.62 6.46
N TYR A 415 18.67 -14.24 5.29
CA TYR A 415 18.33 -13.62 4.01
C TYR A 415 16.86 -13.17 4.01
N GLN A 416 15.94 -14.06 4.36
CA GLN A 416 14.52 -13.72 4.45
C GLN A 416 14.27 -12.58 5.45
N LEU A 417 14.96 -12.63 6.60
CA LEU A 417 14.79 -11.66 7.67
C LEU A 417 15.32 -10.25 7.31
N ARG A 418 16.41 -10.13 6.57
CA ARG A 418 17.13 -8.87 6.37
C ARG A 418 17.20 -8.38 4.93
N CYS A 419 17.12 -9.28 3.97
CA CYS A 419 17.33 -8.99 2.55
C CYS A 419 16.04 -9.16 1.73
N GLY A 420 15.18 -10.12 2.14
CA GLY A 420 13.99 -10.52 1.39
C GLY A 420 12.97 -9.42 1.21
N SER A 421 12.88 -8.45 2.13
CA SER A 421 11.97 -7.29 2.01
C SER A 421 12.27 -6.40 0.81
N CYS A 422 13.55 -6.32 0.41
CA CYS A 422 13.99 -5.52 -0.74
C CYS A 422 14.27 -6.40 -1.96
N HIS A 423 14.95 -7.54 -1.76
CA HIS A 423 15.38 -8.41 -2.85
C HIS A 423 14.41 -9.56 -3.17
N GLY A 424 13.26 -9.62 -2.49
CA GLY A 424 12.25 -10.65 -2.67
C GLY A 424 12.70 -12.03 -2.21
N SER A 425 11.86 -13.04 -2.38
CA SER A 425 12.24 -14.42 -2.06
C SER A 425 13.37 -14.93 -2.96
N TYR A 426 13.52 -14.35 -4.17
CA TYR A 426 14.54 -14.75 -5.14
C TYR A 426 14.98 -13.61 -6.08
N GLY A 427 14.89 -12.37 -5.64
CA GLY A 427 15.26 -11.21 -6.44
C GLY A 427 14.20 -10.80 -7.47
N MET A 428 14.10 -9.50 -7.66
CA MET A 428 13.12 -8.91 -8.57
C MET A 428 13.85 -8.46 -9.84
N ARG A 429 13.49 -9.05 -10.97
CA ARG A 429 14.08 -8.65 -12.24
C ARG A 429 13.83 -7.16 -12.50
N GLY A 430 14.90 -6.46 -12.83
CA GLY A 430 14.85 -5.11 -13.39
C GLY A 430 14.83 -3.94 -12.42
N ILE A 431 14.57 -4.12 -11.11
CA ILE A 431 14.59 -3.03 -10.12
C ILE A 431 15.71 -3.20 -9.12
N LEU A 432 15.71 -4.33 -8.45
CA LEU A 432 16.79 -4.72 -7.54
C LEU A 432 17.50 -5.97 -8.08
N PRO A 433 18.81 -6.11 -7.84
CA PRO A 433 19.53 -7.27 -8.36
C PRO A 433 19.02 -8.56 -7.71
N ASP A 434 18.86 -9.60 -8.52
CA ASP A 434 18.71 -10.97 -8.04
C ASP A 434 20.03 -11.39 -7.40
N LEU A 435 20.04 -11.51 -6.07
CA LEU A 435 21.27 -11.80 -5.33
C LEU A 435 21.83 -13.20 -5.57
N ARG A 436 21.03 -14.13 -6.10
CA ARG A 436 21.53 -15.45 -6.57
C ARG A 436 22.43 -15.34 -7.78
N ARG A 437 22.33 -14.24 -8.54
CA ARG A 437 23.04 -13.98 -9.80
C ARG A 437 24.17 -12.97 -9.64
N LEU A 438 24.64 -12.78 -8.41
CA LEU A 438 25.79 -11.92 -8.16
C LEU A 438 27.04 -12.50 -8.85
N SER A 439 27.73 -11.63 -9.62
CA SER A 439 29.01 -12.01 -10.24
C SER A 439 30.06 -12.38 -9.19
N PRO A 440 31.08 -13.19 -9.53
CA PRO A 440 32.19 -13.48 -8.63
C PRO A 440 32.84 -12.23 -8.05
N ALA A 441 32.97 -11.17 -8.84
CA ALA A 441 33.47 -9.87 -8.35
C ALA A 441 32.63 -9.27 -7.24
N ARG A 442 31.31 -9.38 -7.33
CA ARG A 442 30.40 -8.91 -6.24
C ARG A 442 30.50 -9.79 -5.00
N HIS A 443 30.66 -11.09 -5.17
CA HIS A 443 30.93 -12.00 -4.06
C HIS A 443 32.21 -11.66 -3.30
N THR A 444 33.27 -11.19 -4.00
CA THR A 444 34.51 -10.77 -3.36
C THR A 444 34.34 -9.59 -2.39
N ILE A 445 33.44 -8.67 -2.70
CA ILE A 445 33.18 -7.48 -1.87
C ILE A 445 31.86 -7.60 -1.06
N PHE A 446 31.28 -8.81 -0.93
CA PHE A 446 29.96 -8.99 -0.35
C PHE A 446 29.86 -8.45 1.10
N ASN A 447 30.89 -8.70 1.92
CA ASN A 447 30.94 -8.11 3.26
C ASN A 447 30.96 -6.58 3.25
N GLN A 448 31.67 -5.97 2.31
CA GLN A 448 31.73 -4.51 2.17
C GLN A 448 30.36 -3.95 1.76
N ILE A 449 29.65 -4.65 0.87
CA ILE A 449 28.30 -4.26 0.47
C ILE A 449 27.35 -4.31 1.68
N VAL A 450 27.35 -5.42 2.41
CA VAL A 450 26.34 -5.67 3.47
C VAL A 450 26.69 -4.94 4.78
N LEU A 451 27.95 -4.97 5.20
CA LEU A 451 28.36 -4.38 6.48
C LEU A 451 28.89 -2.96 6.35
N ASP A 452 29.71 -2.68 5.32
CA ASP A 452 30.38 -1.38 5.23
C ASP A 452 29.56 -0.35 4.42
N GLY A 453 28.45 -0.77 3.78
CA GLY A 453 27.51 0.12 3.14
C GLY A 453 28.08 0.82 1.88
N VAL A 454 28.97 0.17 1.13
CA VAL A 454 29.58 0.76 -0.09
C VAL A 454 28.58 1.15 -1.16
N PHE A 455 27.33 0.71 -1.04
CA PHE A 455 26.23 1.10 -1.91
C PHE A 455 25.10 1.88 -1.20
N SER A 456 25.40 2.46 -0.03
CA SER A 456 24.39 3.25 0.73
C SER A 456 23.84 4.41 -0.09
N GLU A 457 24.67 5.08 -0.89
CA GLU A 457 24.22 6.14 -1.80
C GLU A 457 23.32 5.64 -2.96
N LYS A 458 23.32 4.32 -3.21
CA LYS A 458 22.43 3.66 -4.17
C LYS A 458 21.20 3.04 -3.51
N GLY A 459 20.97 3.31 -2.23
CA GLY A 459 19.83 2.82 -1.47
C GLY A 459 20.03 1.46 -0.76
N MET A 460 21.20 0.81 -0.89
CA MET A 460 21.51 -0.41 -0.16
C MET A 460 21.99 -0.07 1.26
N ALA A 461 21.17 -0.35 2.28
CA ALA A 461 21.50 -0.06 3.67
C ALA A 461 22.72 -0.86 4.17
N SER A 462 23.45 -0.30 5.14
CA SER A 462 24.43 -1.04 5.93
C SER A 462 23.73 -1.80 7.06
N PHE A 463 24.11 -3.06 7.26
CA PHE A 463 23.60 -3.94 8.33
C PHE A 463 24.66 -4.19 9.42
N ARG A 464 25.65 -3.32 9.55
CA ARG A 464 26.77 -3.45 10.50
C ARG A 464 26.31 -3.64 11.95
N ASP A 465 25.23 -2.97 12.33
CA ASP A 465 24.72 -3.01 13.71
C ASP A 465 23.79 -4.21 13.98
N GLU A 466 23.47 -4.98 12.93
CA GLU A 466 22.47 -6.05 12.97
C GLU A 466 23.03 -7.44 12.62
N LEU A 467 24.07 -7.49 11.81
CA LEU A 467 24.66 -8.73 11.30
C LEU A 467 26.15 -8.81 11.63
N THR A 468 26.57 -10.00 12.04
CA THR A 468 28.00 -10.33 12.18
C THR A 468 28.60 -10.75 10.84
N ARG A 469 29.94 -10.78 10.76
CA ARG A 469 30.62 -11.34 9.57
C ARG A 469 30.28 -12.80 9.31
N ALA A 470 30.03 -13.59 10.36
CA ALA A 470 29.62 -14.98 10.23
C ALA A 470 28.20 -15.10 9.64
N ASP A 471 27.27 -14.20 10.03
CA ASP A 471 25.94 -14.14 9.47
C ASP A 471 25.98 -13.77 7.98
N VAL A 472 26.78 -12.78 7.60
CA VAL A 472 26.95 -12.37 6.20
C VAL A 472 27.58 -13.50 5.38
N ALA A 473 28.55 -14.24 5.92
CA ALA A 473 29.12 -15.40 5.25
C ALA A 473 28.10 -16.53 5.02
N ALA A 474 27.21 -16.76 5.99
CA ALA A 474 26.11 -17.72 5.84
C ALA A 474 25.10 -17.30 4.77
N ILE A 475 24.71 -16.01 4.74
CA ILE A 475 23.85 -15.45 3.68
C ILE A 475 24.52 -15.61 2.31
N GLN A 476 25.80 -15.27 2.21
CA GLN A 476 26.56 -15.38 0.96
C GLN A 476 26.63 -16.83 0.45
N ALA A 477 26.90 -17.78 1.34
CA ALA A 477 26.92 -19.20 1.01
C ALA A 477 25.54 -19.70 0.54
N TYR A 478 24.46 -19.29 1.22
CA TYR A 478 23.11 -19.61 0.81
C TYR A 478 22.81 -19.10 -0.59
N LEU A 479 23.04 -17.81 -0.86
CA LEU A 479 22.77 -17.19 -2.16
C LEU A 479 23.60 -17.83 -3.29
N ALA A 480 24.86 -18.09 -3.05
CA ALA A 480 25.73 -18.75 -4.04
C ALA A 480 25.26 -20.17 -4.36
N ASN A 481 24.78 -20.92 -3.36
CA ASN A 481 24.22 -22.26 -3.58
C ASN A 481 22.89 -22.22 -4.32
N GLU A 482 21.98 -21.28 -3.96
CA GLU A 482 20.70 -21.10 -4.67
C GLU A 482 20.90 -20.69 -6.15
N GLY A 483 21.90 -19.85 -6.44
CA GLY A 483 22.20 -19.41 -7.79
C GLY A 483 22.84 -20.48 -8.69
N ARG A 484 23.20 -21.64 -8.13
CA ARG A 484 23.78 -22.78 -8.84
C ARG A 484 22.78 -23.91 -9.08
N LYS A 485 21.61 -23.85 -8.47
CA LYS A 485 20.48 -24.76 -8.72
C LYS A 485 19.77 -24.41 -10.04
#